data_75b03e00e65f361e0ecacd538193059a
#
_entry.id   75b03e00e65f361e0ecacd538193059a
#
_cell.length_a   1.000
_cell.length_b   1.000
_cell.length_c   1.000
_cell.angle_alpha   90.00
_cell.angle_beta   90.00
_cell.angle_gamma   90.00
#
_symmetry.space_group_name_H-M   'P 1'
#
loop_
_entity.id
_entity.type
_entity.pdbx_description
1 polymer ?
#
loop_
_entity_poly.entity_id
_entity_poly.type
_entity_poly.pdbx_seq_one_letter_code
_entity_poly.pdbx_strand_id
1 'polypeptide(L)'
;MVDEDFAWRLARELVRIDSSDPGAFEDEIERHIKGLIESQVAGLGRPALDAVRIEELEVLPGRRNLMVTVPGLSDEPRLVYICHMDTVTLGDGWDADIPPLGAIVRNDKLYGRGACDMKGGLACAIAALVHTLERVAAEGELPRRGFSLICSVDEEDFMRGSEAAIDAGWVGSREWVLDTEPTDGQIQVAHKGRTWFEIEMAGVTAHASQPWKGADAVAAMAEAVCSLRRAFAALPAHDELGPSTITFGQIEGGYRPYVVPD
;
A
#
# COMPACT_ATOMS: atom_id res chain seq x y z
N MET A 1 0.96 14.14 24.25
CA MET A 1 1.48 14.35 22.87
C MET A 1 1.92 13.00 22.38
N VAL A 2 1.73 12.70 21.09
CA VAL A 2 2.24 11.46 20.47
C VAL A 2 3.77 11.43 20.63
N ASP A 3 4.31 10.27 20.98
CA ASP A 3 5.77 10.06 21.07
C ASP A 3 6.35 9.99 19.64
N GLU A 4 6.92 11.09 19.18
CA GLU A 4 7.55 11.18 17.85
C GLU A 4 8.76 10.25 17.73
N ASP A 5 9.51 10.07 18.81
CA ASP A 5 10.64 9.13 18.84
C ASP A 5 10.18 7.68 18.69
N PHE A 6 9.02 7.32 19.25
CA PHE A 6 8.42 6.01 19.06
C PHE A 6 8.03 5.77 17.59
N ALA A 7 7.32 6.71 16.97
CA ALA A 7 6.93 6.59 15.56
C ALA A 7 8.16 6.45 14.64
N TRP A 8 9.22 7.22 14.90
CA TRP A 8 10.46 7.17 14.16
C TRP A 8 11.21 5.83 14.29
N ARG A 9 11.31 5.30 15.52
CA ARG A 9 11.90 3.97 15.77
C ARG A 9 11.09 2.88 15.07
N LEU A 10 9.77 2.92 15.21
CA LEU A 10 8.87 1.95 14.59
C LEU A 10 8.96 1.98 13.06
N ALA A 11 8.96 3.16 12.44
CA ALA A 11 9.13 3.26 10.99
C ALA A 11 10.42 2.57 10.52
N ARG A 12 11.52 2.74 11.24
CA ARG A 12 12.79 2.06 10.95
C ARG A 12 12.72 0.54 11.13
N GLU A 13 11.97 0.06 12.11
CA GLU A 13 11.74 -1.37 12.32
C GLU A 13 10.92 -1.96 11.18
N LEU A 14 9.81 -1.33 10.82
CA LEU A 14 8.94 -1.79 9.74
C LEU A 14 9.64 -1.80 8.37
N VAL A 15 10.47 -0.80 8.07
CA VAL A 15 11.25 -0.76 6.81
C VAL A 15 12.22 -1.93 6.69
N ARG A 16 12.73 -2.47 7.81
CA ARG A 16 13.64 -3.61 7.79
C ARG A 16 12.96 -4.96 7.53
N ILE A 17 11.66 -5.03 7.69
CA ILE A 17 10.88 -6.24 7.41
C ILE A 17 10.53 -6.22 5.93
N ASP A 18 10.91 -7.26 5.20
CA ASP A 18 10.50 -7.42 3.81
C ASP A 18 9.02 -7.81 3.75
N SER A 19 8.22 -6.98 3.11
CA SER A 19 6.81 -7.22 2.82
C SER A 19 6.49 -6.92 1.36
N SER A 20 7.44 -7.15 0.48
CA SER A 20 7.30 -6.89 -0.96
C SER A 20 6.26 -7.80 -1.61
N ASP A 21 5.49 -7.23 -2.52
CA ASP A 21 4.52 -7.90 -3.37
C ASP A 21 4.86 -7.65 -4.87
N PRO A 22 5.13 -8.69 -5.66
CA PRO A 22 5.42 -10.07 -5.23
C PRO A 22 6.76 -10.19 -4.48
N GLY A 23 6.79 -11.05 -3.46
CA GLY A 23 7.98 -11.28 -2.66
C GLY A 23 7.72 -11.99 -1.35
N ALA A 24 8.09 -11.38 -0.24
CA ALA A 24 7.92 -11.97 1.09
C ALA A 24 6.48 -11.88 1.63
N PHE A 25 5.70 -10.93 1.11
CA PHE A 25 4.34 -10.62 1.55
C PHE A 25 4.26 -10.16 3.02
N GLU A 26 3.07 -10.06 3.61
CA GLU A 26 2.83 -9.31 4.84
C GLU A 26 2.86 -10.16 6.14
N ASP A 27 2.98 -11.48 6.08
CA ASP A 27 2.84 -12.33 7.28
C ASP A 27 3.81 -11.96 8.41
N GLU A 28 5.06 -11.59 8.08
CA GLU A 28 6.05 -11.20 9.08
C GLU A 28 5.74 -9.82 9.69
N ILE A 29 5.43 -8.84 8.86
CA ILE A 29 5.15 -7.47 9.32
C ILE A 29 3.82 -7.43 10.10
N GLU A 30 2.81 -8.18 9.70
CA GLU A 30 1.53 -8.30 10.41
C GLU A 30 1.75 -8.85 11.83
N ARG A 31 2.47 -9.97 11.96
CA ARG A 31 2.80 -10.56 13.27
C ARG A 31 3.64 -9.62 14.14
N HIS A 32 4.57 -8.88 13.54
CA HIS A 32 5.38 -7.89 14.26
C HIS A 32 4.50 -6.77 14.83
N ILE A 33 3.61 -6.19 14.02
CA ILE A 33 2.70 -5.11 14.42
C ILE A 33 1.75 -5.60 15.52
N LYS A 34 1.14 -6.77 15.34
CA LYS A 34 0.23 -7.36 16.33
C LYS A 34 0.94 -7.56 17.66
N GLY A 35 2.10 -8.22 17.65
CA GLY A 35 2.87 -8.46 18.87
C GLY A 35 3.32 -7.16 19.57
N LEU A 36 3.68 -6.15 18.80
CA LEU A 36 4.01 -4.82 19.33
C LEU A 36 2.79 -4.22 20.07
N ILE A 37 1.63 -4.20 19.41
CA ILE A 37 0.40 -3.62 19.98
C ILE A 37 -0.02 -4.40 21.25
N GLU A 38 -0.02 -5.73 21.22
CA GLU A 38 -0.32 -6.57 22.36
C GLU A 38 0.63 -6.28 23.54
N SER A 39 1.91 -6.10 23.27
CA SER A 39 2.92 -5.75 24.28
C SER A 39 2.67 -4.37 24.89
N GLN A 40 2.36 -3.36 24.07
CA GLN A 40 2.03 -2.01 24.54
C GLN A 40 0.78 -2.03 25.42
N VAL A 41 -0.28 -2.70 24.98
CA VAL A 41 -1.55 -2.83 25.74
C VAL A 41 -1.31 -3.53 27.07
N ALA A 42 -0.55 -4.61 27.11
CA ALA A 42 -0.20 -5.32 28.33
C ALA A 42 0.56 -4.44 29.33
N GLY A 43 1.45 -3.59 28.84
CA GLY A 43 2.22 -2.63 29.64
C GLY A 43 1.37 -1.52 30.28
N LEU A 44 0.25 -1.14 29.64
CA LEU A 44 -0.67 -0.10 30.11
C LEU A 44 -1.66 -0.61 31.18
N GLY A 45 -1.88 -1.91 31.27
CA GLY A 45 -2.74 -2.53 32.26
C GLY A 45 -4.23 -2.54 31.93
N ARG A 46 -5.07 -2.81 32.95
CA ARG A 46 -6.50 -3.17 32.81
C ARG A 46 -7.35 -2.21 31.97
N PRO A 47 -7.36 -0.89 32.17
CA PRO A 47 -8.25 -0.03 31.35
C PRO A 47 -8.00 -0.16 29.85
N ALA A 48 -6.74 -0.24 29.42
CA ALA A 48 -6.39 -0.40 28.01
C ALA A 48 -6.70 -1.81 27.48
N LEU A 49 -6.38 -2.86 28.28
CA LEU A 49 -6.68 -4.26 27.95
C LEU A 49 -8.18 -4.51 27.76
N ASP A 50 -9.01 -3.92 28.62
CA ASP A 50 -10.46 -4.11 28.58
C ASP A 50 -11.11 -3.30 27.43
N ALA A 51 -10.44 -2.26 26.94
CA ALA A 51 -10.92 -1.37 25.90
C ALA A 51 -10.59 -1.84 24.49
N VAL A 52 -9.39 -2.38 24.28
CA VAL A 52 -8.90 -2.71 22.94
C VAL A 52 -9.53 -4.00 22.39
N ARG A 53 -9.81 -4.01 21.10
CA ARG A 53 -10.16 -5.22 20.34
C ARG A 53 -9.18 -5.38 19.20
N ILE A 54 -8.66 -6.59 19.04
CA ILE A 54 -7.72 -6.96 17.96
C ILE A 54 -8.38 -8.08 17.18
N GLU A 55 -8.51 -7.88 15.87
CA GLU A 55 -9.18 -8.79 14.96
C GLU A 55 -8.27 -9.04 13.74
N GLU A 56 -8.25 -10.25 13.25
CA GLU A 56 -7.53 -10.65 12.04
C GLU A 56 -8.53 -11.18 11.02
N LEU A 57 -8.30 -10.87 9.75
CA LEU A 57 -9.08 -11.36 8.63
C LEU A 57 -8.15 -11.90 7.55
N GLU A 58 -8.18 -13.20 7.31
CA GLU A 58 -7.43 -13.80 6.21
C GLU A 58 -8.07 -13.39 4.87
N VAL A 59 -7.30 -12.68 4.06
CA VAL A 59 -7.72 -12.17 2.74
C VAL A 59 -7.23 -13.09 1.64
N LEU A 60 -5.98 -13.52 1.74
CA LEU A 60 -5.30 -14.45 0.87
C LEU A 60 -4.61 -15.53 1.72
N PRO A 61 -4.28 -16.71 1.18
CA PRO A 61 -3.61 -17.73 1.95
C PRO A 61 -2.35 -17.21 2.67
N GLY A 62 -2.39 -17.18 4.01
CA GLY A 62 -1.30 -16.66 4.85
C GLY A 62 -1.14 -15.14 4.90
N ARG A 63 -1.99 -14.37 4.21
CA ARG A 63 -1.95 -12.90 4.21
C ARG A 63 -3.22 -12.36 4.90
N ARG A 64 -3.05 -11.69 6.02
CA ARG A 64 -4.14 -11.24 6.89
C ARG A 64 -4.14 -9.72 7.07
N ASN A 65 -5.33 -9.14 6.97
CA ASN A 65 -5.57 -7.83 7.55
C ASN A 65 -5.58 -7.92 9.07
N LEU A 66 -5.08 -6.89 9.72
CA LEU A 66 -5.16 -6.70 11.16
C LEU A 66 -6.01 -5.46 11.45
N MET A 67 -7.02 -5.59 12.29
CA MET A 67 -7.77 -4.43 12.81
C MET A 67 -7.60 -4.31 14.31
N VAL A 68 -7.29 -3.10 14.77
CA VAL A 68 -7.24 -2.75 16.19
C VAL A 68 -8.22 -1.63 16.47
N THR A 69 -9.15 -1.85 17.38
CA THR A 69 -10.23 -0.90 17.69
C THR A 69 -10.21 -0.50 19.16
N VAL A 70 -10.28 0.80 19.41
CA VAL A 70 -10.63 1.41 20.69
C VAL A 70 -12.05 1.97 20.54
N PRO A 71 -13.05 1.43 21.26
CA PRO A 71 -14.43 1.92 21.16
C PRO A 71 -14.56 3.33 21.70
N GLY A 72 -15.60 4.04 21.25
CA GLY A 72 -15.96 5.36 21.76
C GLY A 72 -17.11 5.30 22.75
N LEU A 73 -17.30 6.39 23.51
CA LEU A 73 -18.43 6.59 24.42
C LEU A 73 -19.72 6.94 23.70
N SER A 74 -19.64 7.45 22.46
CA SER A 74 -20.79 7.90 21.69
C SER A 74 -20.96 7.07 20.41
N ASP A 75 -22.17 7.07 19.86
CA ASP A 75 -22.51 6.48 18.56
C ASP A 75 -22.07 7.41 17.36
N GLU A 76 -21.27 8.43 17.62
CA GLU A 76 -20.70 9.25 16.57
C GLU A 76 -19.77 8.43 15.67
N PRO A 77 -19.62 8.82 14.39
CA PRO A 77 -18.69 8.12 13.49
C PRO A 77 -17.30 8.00 14.09
N ARG A 78 -16.76 6.80 14.11
CA ARG A 78 -15.37 6.57 14.53
C ARG A 78 -14.41 7.04 13.43
N LEU A 79 -13.19 7.34 13.83
CA LEU A 79 -12.07 7.56 12.92
C LEU A 79 -11.40 6.21 12.64
N VAL A 80 -11.27 5.86 11.38
CA VAL A 80 -10.58 4.66 10.91
C VAL A 80 -9.34 5.09 10.13
N TYR A 81 -8.17 4.75 10.63
CA TYR A 81 -6.97 4.77 9.80
C TYR A 81 -6.91 3.48 9.00
N ILE A 82 -6.62 3.59 7.71
CA ILE A 82 -6.27 2.46 6.87
C ILE A 82 -4.85 2.66 6.37
N CYS A 83 -4.03 1.62 6.45
CA CYS A 83 -2.63 1.67 6.07
C CYS A 83 -2.25 0.31 5.52
N HIS A 84 -1.65 0.25 4.33
CA HIS A 84 -1.18 -1.02 3.81
C HIS A 84 0.17 -1.42 4.40
N MET A 85 0.40 -2.74 4.46
CA MET A 85 1.62 -3.33 4.99
C MET A 85 2.61 -3.76 3.91
N ASP A 86 2.09 -4.05 2.72
CA ASP A 86 2.90 -4.44 1.57
C ASP A 86 3.70 -3.27 1.01
N THR A 87 4.62 -3.59 0.14
CA THR A 87 5.36 -2.64 -0.69
C THR A 87 5.52 -3.24 -2.08
N VAL A 88 5.72 -2.43 -3.10
CA VAL A 88 6.21 -2.93 -4.39
C VAL A 88 7.52 -3.69 -4.21
N THR A 89 7.93 -4.45 -5.21
CA THR A 89 9.20 -5.21 -5.22
C THR A 89 10.39 -4.34 -4.78
N LEU A 90 11.40 -4.96 -4.19
CA LEU A 90 12.59 -4.24 -3.73
C LEU A 90 13.27 -3.48 -4.85
N GLY A 91 13.28 -4.04 -6.08
CA GLY A 91 13.87 -3.42 -7.26
C GLY A 91 15.39 -3.39 -7.22
N ASP A 92 15.97 -2.92 -8.33
CA ASP A 92 17.42 -2.77 -8.53
C ASP A 92 17.84 -1.29 -8.46
N GLY A 93 19.13 -1.04 -8.49
CA GLY A 93 19.69 0.32 -8.58
C GLY A 93 19.79 1.08 -7.27
N TRP A 94 19.68 0.41 -6.13
CA TRP A 94 19.93 1.00 -4.83
C TRP A 94 21.42 1.32 -4.66
N ASP A 95 21.74 2.45 -4.00
CA ASP A 95 23.10 2.76 -3.60
C ASP A 95 23.59 1.69 -2.63
N ALA A 96 24.87 1.29 -2.75
CA ALA A 96 25.47 0.23 -1.92
C ALA A 96 25.39 0.50 -0.41
N ASP A 97 25.34 1.76 -0.03
CA ASP A 97 25.24 2.23 1.36
C ASP A 97 23.80 2.58 1.78
N ILE A 98 22.82 2.37 0.89
CA ILE A 98 21.38 2.52 1.13
C ILE A 98 20.65 1.27 0.59
N PRO A 99 20.85 0.09 1.19
CA PRO A 99 20.13 -1.11 0.75
C PRO A 99 18.63 -0.96 1.02
N PRO A 100 17.76 -1.61 0.21
CA PRO A 100 16.31 -1.41 0.28
C PRO A 100 15.70 -1.64 1.67
N LEU A 101 16.20 -2.59 2.44
CA LEU A 101 15.74 -2.89 3.80
C LEU A 101 16.68 -2.33 4.89
N GLY A 102 17.58 -1.41 4.54
CA GLY A 102 18.57 -0.87 5.46
C GLY A 102 18.02 0.09 6.52
N ALA A 103 16.89 0.72 6.26
CA ALA A 103 16.33 1.78 7.13
C ALA A 103 17.38 2.83 7.52
N ILE A 104 18.11 3.33 6.52
CA ILE A 104 19.24 4.26 6.71
C ILE A 104 18.69 5.66 7.03
N VAL A 105 19.24 6.28 8.05
CA VAL A 105 18.91 7.67 8.41
C VAL A 105 20.05 8.59 8.00
N ARG A 106 19.74 9.61 7.20
CA ARG A 106 20.68 10.68 6.80
C ARG A 106 19.95 12.01 6.68
N ASN A 107 20.49 13.06 7.24
CA ASN A 107 19.92 14.41 7.16
C ASN A 107 18.44 14.45 7.52
N ASP A 108 18.06 13.82 8.63
CA ASP A 108 16.68 13.70 9.14
C ASP A 108 15.69 13.05 8.16
N LYS A 109 16.18 12.21 7.27
CA LYS A 109 15.36 11.42 6.33
C LYS A 109 15.62 9.93 6.52
N LEU A 110 14.56 9.15 6.44
CA LEU A 110 14.60 7.68 6.44
C LEU A 110 14.60 7.17 4.99
N TYR A 111 15.58 6.35 4.67
CA TYR A 111 15.74 5.72 3.35
C TYR A 111 15.53 4.21 3.46
N GLY A 112 14.72 3.68 2.55
CA GLY A 112 14.45 2.26 2.39
C GLY A 112 13.15 2.02 1.64
N ARG A 113 12.93 0.80 1.14
CA ARG A 113 11.67 0.41 0.49
C ARG A 113 10.53 0.52 1.50
N GLY A 114 9.43 1.18 1.10
CA GLY A 114 8.28 1.40 1.96
C GLY A 114 8.45 2.53 2.99
N ALA A 115 9.61 3.22 3.08
CA ALA A 115 9.80 4.28 4.06
C ALA A 115 8.79 5.43 3.90
N CYS A 116 8.42 5.75 2.65
CA CYS A 116 7.45 6.76 2.31
C CYS A 116 6.08 6.14 2.01
N ASP A 117 6.07 5.05 1.27
CA ASP A 117 4.90 4.33 0.78
C ASP A 117 4.89 2.90 1.35
N MET A 118 4.07 2.60 2.44
CA MET A 118 3.57 3.65 3.36
C MET A 118 3.91 3.36 4.83
N LYS A 119 5.00 2.60 5.10
CA LYS A 119 5.40 2.18 6.47
C LYS A 119 5.66 3.36 7.41
N GLY A 120 6.06 4.52 6.88
CA GLY A 120 6.18 5.76 7.65
C GLY A 120 4.83 6.24 8.16
N GLY A 121 3.82 6.29 7.29
CA GLY A 121 2.43 6.61 7.64
C GLY A 121 1.83 5.59 8.60
N LEU A 122 2.05 4.30 8.33
CA LEU A 122 1.64 3.20 9.22
C LEU A 122 2.24 3.33 10.63
N ALA A 123 3.52 3.66 10.75
CA ALA A 123 4.16 3.88 12.05
C ALA A 123 3.54 5.07 12.81
N CYS A 124 3.19 6.14 12.12
CA CYS A 124 2.49 7.29 12.72
C CYS A 124 1.07 6.91 13.17
N ALA A 125 0.34 6.10 12.39
CA ALA A 125 -0.99 5.63 12.76
C ALA A 125 -0.95 4.70 13.99
N ILE A 126 0.05 3.81 14.07
CA ILE A 126 0.27 2.97 15.26
C ILE A 126 0.63 3.84 16.47
N ALA A 127 1.47 4.86 16.32
CA ALA A 127 1.80 5.77 17.41
C ALA A 127 0.56 6.53 17.92
N ALA A 128 -0.34 6.94 17.02
CA ALA A 128 -1.61 7.57 17.40
C ALA A 128 -2.53 6.61 18.16
N LEU A 129 -2.58 5.33 17.74
CA LEU A 129 -3.31 4.28 18.44
C LEU A 129 -2.76 4.07 19.86
N VAL A 130 -1.44 3.89 19.99
CA VAL A 130 -0.77 3.69 21.30
C VAL A 130 -1.03 4.89 22.19
N HIS A 131 -0.89 6.11 21.70
CA HIS A 131 -1.20 7.32 22.47
C HIS A 131 -2.67 7.37 22.94
N THR A 132 -3.61 6.92 22.11
CA THR A 132 -5.01 6.82 22.48
C THR A 132 -5.21 5.83 23.63
N LEU A 133 -4.54 4.68 23.60
CA LEU A 133 -4.58 3.68 24.65
C LEU A 133 -3.90 4.17 25.93
N GLU A 134 -2.80 4.90 25.85
CA GLU A 134 -2.14 5.54 26.99
C GLU A 134 -3.09 6.52 27.71
N ARG A 135 -3.84 7.30 26.93
CA ARG A 135 -4.85 8.19 27.48
C ARG A 135 -5.98 7.45 28.17
N VAL A 136 -6.50 6.38 27.55
CA VAL A 136 -7.52 5.51 28.18
C VAL A 136 -7.00 4.94 29.50
N ALA A 137 -5.75 4.48 29.54
CA ALA A 137 -5.13 3.95 30.75
C ALA A 137 -4.96 5.02 31.84
N ALA A 138 -4.56 6.23 31.48
CA ALA A 138 -4.30 7.34 32.40
C ALA A 138 -5.59 8.00 32.93
N GLU A 139 -6.57 8.19 32.04
CA GLU A 139 -7.83 8.89 32.35
C GLU A 139 -8.90 7.93 32.91
N GLY A 140 -8.79 6.63 32.62
CA GLY A 140 -9.77 5.62 33.01
C GLY A 140 -11.07 5.69 32.21
N GLU A 141 -11.11 6.48 31.17
CA GLU A 141 -12.27 6.72 30.29
C GLU A 141 -11.94 6.48 28.82
N LEU A 142 -12.93 5.96 28.07
CA LEU A 142 -12.86 5.81 26.63
C LEU A 142 -12.90 7.18 25.92
N PRO A 143 -12.33 7.29 24.72
CA PRO A 143 -12.47 8.50 23.92
C PRO A 143 -13.93 8.73 23.55
N ARG A 144 -14.32 9.98 23.31
CA ARG A 144 -15.69 10.31 22.91
C ARG A 144 -16.08 9.56 21.63
N ARG A 145 -15.20 9.54 20.64
CA ARG A 145 -15.37 8.78 19.38
C ARG A 145 -14.42 7.60 19.35
N GLY A 146 -14.89 6.49 18.80
CA GLY A 146 -14.03 5.33 18.58
C GLY A 146 -12.92 5.61 17.58
N PHE A 147 -11.86 4.85 17.71
CA PHE A 147 -10.70 4.87 16.86
C PHE A 147 -10.39 3.46 16.39
N SER A 148 -10.14 3.26 15.12
CA SER A 148 -9.66 1.99 14.56
C SER A 148 -8.45 2.20 13.66
N LEU A 149 -7.54 1.24 13.70
CA LEU A 149 -6.45 1.10 12.74
C LEU A 149 -6.67 -0.21 11.99
N ILE A 150 -6.68 -0.15 10.68
CA ILE A 150 -6.66 -1.30 9.78
C ILE A 150 -5.31 -1.33 9.09
N CYS A 151 -4.55 -2.42 9.29
CA CYS A 151 -3.36 -2.73 8.53
C CYS A 151 -3.79 -3.69 7.43
N SER A 152 -3.82 -3.23 6.19
CA SER A 152 -4.31 -4.00 5.04
C SER A 152 -3.18 -4.68 4.28
N VAL A 153 -3.53 -5.73 3.55
CA VAL A 153 -2.65 -6.45 2.63
C VAL A 153 -3.02 -6.12 1.18
N ASP A 154 -2.04 -6.31 0.26
CA ASP A 154 -2.30 -6.35 -1.18
C ASP A 154 -2.79 -5.01 -1.77
N GLU A 155 -2.37 -3.90 -1.21
CA GLU A 155 -2.74 -2.58 -1.76
C GLU A 155 -2.05 -2.33 -3.09
N GLU A 156 -0.76 -2.59 -3.16
CA GLU A 156 0.10 -2.31 -4.31
C GLU A 156 -0.29 -3.11 -5.58
N ASP A 157 -1.00 -4.24 -5.40
CA ASP A 157 -1.45 -5.09 -6.51
C ASP A 157 -2.96 -4.90 -6.79
N PHE A 158 -3.85 -5.53 -6.03
CA PHE A 158 -5.29 -5.53 -6.33
C PHE A 158 -6.18 -4.89 -5.26
N MET A 159 -5.63 -4.36 -4.17
CA MET A 159 -6.37 -3.74 -3.05
C MET A 159 -7.38 -4.71 -2.36
N ARG A 160 -7.14 -6.02 -2.45
CA ARG A 160 -8.04 -7.06 -1.89
C ARG A 160 -8.22 -6.94 -0.38
N GLY A 161 -7.21 -6.43 0.33
CA GLY A 161 -7.30 -6.17 1.76
C GLY A 161 -8.33 -5.10 2.10
N SER A 162 -8.35 -4.01 1.37
CA SER A 162 -9.32 -2.93 1.56
C SER A 162 -10.74 -3.39 1.22
N GLU A 163 -10.94 -4.13 0.12
CA GLU A 163 -12.23 -4.71 -0.25
C GLU A 163 -12.74 -5.68 0.82
N ALA A 164 -11.88 -6.60 1.29
CA ALA A 164 -12.23 -7.55 2.32
C ALA A 164 -12.61 -6.88 3.66
N ALA A 165 -11.96 -5.77 4.03
CA ALA A 165 -12.30 -5.01 5.23
C ALA A 165 -13.71 -4.37 5.12
N ILE A 166 -14.08 -3.90 3.94
CA ILE A 166 -15.43 -3.37 3.66
C ILE A 166 -16.47 -4.50 3.73
N ASP A 167 -16.21 -5.61 3.04
CA ASP A 167 -17.10 -6.76 3.00
C ASP A 167 -17.32 -7.40 4.38
N ALA A 168 -16.30 -7.42 5.21
CA ALA A 168 -16.39 -7.86 6.60
C ALA A 168 -17.11 -6.87 7.55
N GLY A 169 -17.47 -5.69 7.04
CA GLY A 169 -18.12 -4.65 7.84
C GLY A 169 -17.19 -3.92 8.80
N TRP A 170 -15.88 -4.00 8.61
CA TRP A 170 -14.90 -3.26 9.40
C TRP A 170 -14.98 -1.75 9.15
N VAL A 171 -15.41 -1.37 7.95
CA VAL A 171 -15.65 0.02 7.54
C VAL A 171 -17.05 0.09 6.89
N GLY A 172 -17.84 1.05 7.33
CA GLY A 172 -19.16 1.32 6.78
C GLY A 172 -19.28 2.77 6.29
N SER A 173 -20.48 3.13 5.83
CA SER A 173 -20.74 4.46 5.26
C SER A 173 -20.75 5.61 6.29
N ARG A 174 -20.66 5.32 7.58
CA ARG A 174 -20.70 6.31 8.66
C ARG A 174 -19.34 6.69 9.20
N GLU A 175 -18.33 5.85 9.00
CA GLU A 175 -16.98 6.09 9.50
C GLU A 175 -16.27 7.19 8.71
N TRP A 176 -15.38 7.88 9.40
CA TRP A 176 -14.40 8.75 8.76
C TRP A 176 -13.13 7.95 8.51
N VAL A 177 -12.75 7.81 7.27
CA VAL A 177 -11.55 7.07 6.87
C VAL A 177 -10.43 8.06 6.56
N LEU A 178 -9.26 7.78 7.10
CA LEU A 178 -8.03 8.49 6.81
C LEU A 178 -6.99 7.47 6.37
N ASP A 179 -6.55 7.62 5.13
CA ASP A 179 -5.43 6.90 4.56
C ASP A 179 -4.15 7.72 4.75
N THR A 180 -3.06 7.08 5.20
CA THR A 180 -1.81 7.79 5.50
C THR A 180 -0.78 7.64 4.39
N GLU A 181 -1.25 7.55 3.15
CA GLU A 181 -0.44 7.56 1.93
C GLU A 181 0.44 8.80 1.78
N PRO A 182 1.53 8.72 1.00
CA PRO A 182 2.42 9.84 0.78
C PRO A 182 1.75 10.96 -0.04
N THR A 183 1.45 12.07 0.58
CA THR A 183 0.75 13.23 0.00
C THR A 183 1.55 14.54 0.08
N ASP A 184 2.85 14.46 0.33
CA ASP A 184 3.71 15.63 0.59
C ASP A 184 3.15 16.55 1.71
N GLY A 185 2.47 15.95 2.72
CA GLY A 185 1.86 16.66 3.83
C GLY A 185 0.57 17.42 3.46
N GLN A 186 -0.01 17.15 2.30
CA GLN A 186 -1.26 17.75 1.87
C GLN A 186 -2.45 16.85 2.20
N ILE A 187 -3.58 17.44 2.55
CA ILE A 187 -4.85 16.72 2.67
C ILE A 187 -5.44 16.54 1.27
N GLN A 188 -5.54 15.28 0.83
CA GLN A 188 -6.15 14.92 -0.44
C GLN A 188 -7.53 14.31 -0.16
N VAL A 189 -8.56 14.82 -0.83
CA VAL A 189 -9.96 14.42 -0.64
C VAL A 189 -10.51 13.60 -1.80
N ALA A 190 -9.69 13.36 -2.82
CA ALA A 190 -10.03 12.56 -3.99
C ALA A 190 -8.76 11.97 -4.63
N HIS A 191 -8.90 10.85 -5.30
CA HIS A 191 -7.84 10.21 -6.07
C HIS A 191 -8.36 9.68 -7.41
N LYS A 192 -7.44 9.39 -8.34
CA LYS A 192 -7.77 8.75 -9.61
C LYS A 192 -8.08 7.27 -9.39
N GLY A 193 -8.94 6.71 -10.24
CA GLY A 193 -9.06 5.27 -10.36
C GLY A 193 -7.86 4.67 -11.08
N ARG A 194 -7.62 3.37 -10.88
CA ARG A 194 -6.59 2.57 -11.53
C ARG A 194 -7.25 1.43 -12.30
N THR A 195 -6.78 1.17 -13.51
CA THR A 195 -7.20 0.01 -14.32
C THR A 195 -5.95 -0.62 -14.90
N TRP A 196 -5.78 -1.91 -14.69
CA TRP A 196 -4.75 -2.72 -15.33
C TRP A 196 -5.35 -3.52 -16.46
N PHE A 197 -4.61 -3.63 -17.55
CA PHE A 197 -5.01 -4.42 -18.70
C PHE A 197 -3.79 -4.98 -19.41
N GLU A 198 -3.97 -6.10 -20.06
CA GLU A 198 -3.01 -6.74 -20.91
C GLU A 198 -3.45 -6.56 -22.37
N ILE A 199 -2.49 -6.30 -23.26
CA ILE A 199 -2.73 -6.21 -24.68
C ILE A 199 -1.89 -7.27 -25.35
N GLU A 200 -2.54 -8.21 -26.00
CA GLU A 200 -1.90 -9.23 -26.82
C GLU A 200 -1.99 -8.85 -28.31
N MET A 201 -0.87 -9.03 -29.02
CA MET A 201 -0.80 -8.80 -30.46
C MET A 201 -0.36 -10.09 -31.14
N ALA A 202 -1.27 -10.70 -31.89
CA ALA A 202 -0.97 -11.90 -32.67
C ALA A 202 -0.48 -11.53 -34.08
N GLY A 203 0.58 -12.18 -34.51
CA GLY A 203 1.18 -11.99 -35.82
C GLY A 203 1.17 -13.24 -36.68
N VAL A 204 2.04 -13.27 -37.67
CA VAL A 204 2.27 -14.42 -38.58
C VAL A 204 3.77 -14.52 -38.85
N THR A 205 4.36 -15.64 -38.52
CA THR A 205 5.79 -15.87 -38.71
C THR A 205 6.19 -15.88 -40.20
N ALA A 206 7.36 -15.34 -40.50
CA ALA A 206 8.00 -15.41 -41.79
C ALA A 206 9.52 -15.31 -41.64
N HIS A 207 10.25 -15.68 -42.70
CA HIS A 207 11.69 -15.46 -42.72
C HIS A 207 12.00 -13.96 -42.81
N ALA A 208 12.95 -13.46 -42.03
CA ALA A 208 13.25 -12.04 -41.93
C ALA A 208 13.65 -11.37 -43.27
N SER A 209 14.17 -12.16 -44.26
CA SER A 209 14.45 -11.63 -45.58
C SER A 209 13.20 -11.45 -46.48
N GLN A 210 12.04 -11.94 -46.04
CA GLN A 210 10.76 -11.84 -46.75
C GLN A 210 9.64 -11.45 -45.78
N PRO A 211 9.75 -10.31 -45.07
CA PRO A 211 8.81 -9.94 -43.99
C PRO A 211 7.39 -9.71 -44.50
N TRP A 212 7.22 -9.38 -45.79
CA TRP A 212 5.91 -9.22 -46.43
C TRP A 212 5.07 -10.50 -46.53
N LYS A 213 5.65 -11.67 -46.17
CA LYS A 213 4.92 -12.95 -46.08
C LYS A 213 4.39 -13.23 -44.67
N GLY A 214 4.71 -12.39 -43.71
CA GLY A 214 4.27 -12.49 -42.34
C GLY A 214 3.51 -11.25 -41.90
N ALA A 215 3.21 -11.21 -40.59
CA ALA A 215 2.68 -10.04 -39.88
C ALA A 215 3.49 -9.88 -38.60
N ASP A 216 4.20 -8.77 -38.47
CA ASP A 216 5.12 -8.50 -37.35
C ASP A 216 4.37 -7.99 -36.14
N ALA A 217 4.17 -8.87 -35.15
CA ALA A 217 3.48 -8.55 -33.91
C ALA A 217 4.24 -7.52 -33.05
N VAL A 218 5.57 -7.57 -33.06
CA VAL A 218 6.38 -6.61 -32.29
C VAL A 218 6.26 -5.20 -32.88
N ALA A 219 6.33 -5.07 -34.20
CA ALA A 219 6.13 -3.79 -34.89
C ALA A 219 4.71 -3.24 -34.65
N ALA A 220 3.69 -4.10 -34.77
CA ALA A 220 2.29 -3.73 -34.50
C ALA A 220 2.08 -3.28 -33.05
N MET A 221 2.67 -3.96 -32.08
CA MET A 221 2.61 -3.57 -30.66
C MET A 221 3.30 -2.21 -30.44
N ALA A 222 4.45 -1.95 -31.03
CA ALA A 222 5.12 -0.66 -30.93
C ALA A 222 4.25 0.50 -31.45
N GLU A 223 3.54 0.28 -32.57
CA GLU A 223 2.58 1.25 -33.11
C GLU A 223 1.36 1.44 -32.18
N ALA A 224 0.85 0.36 -31.58
CA ALA A 224 -0.25 0.40 -30.61
C ALA A 224 0.15 1.23 -29.38
N VAL A 225 1.32 0.98 -28.78
CA VAL A 225 1.86 1.75 -27.65
C VAL A 225 1.94 3.25 -27.99
N CYS A 226 2.52 3.60 -29.15
CA CYS A 226 2.61 4.99 -29.58
C CYS A 226 1.25 5.64 -29.81
N SER A 227 0.28 4.88 -30.34
CA SER A 227 -1.07 5.37 -30.62
C SER A 227 -1.86 5.59 -29.33
N LEU A 228 -1.80 4.66 -28.39
CA LEU A 228 -2.44 4.78 -27.06
C LEU A 228 -1.88 5.98 -26.29
N ARG A 229 -0.55 6.17 -26.27
CA ARG A 229 0.04 7.35 -25.62
C ARG A 229 -0.50 8.66 -26.19
N ARG A 230 -0.62 8.77 -27.51
CA ARG A 230 -1.20 9.96 -28.17
C ARG A 230 -2.68 10.12 -27.82
N ALA A 231 -3.44 9.03 -27.82
CA ALA A 231 -4.86 9.06 -27.48
C ALA A 231 -5.09 9.52 -26.05
N PHE A 232 -4.34 9.00 -25.09
CA PHE A 232 -4.43 9.42 -23.70
C PHE A 232 -4.01 10.88 -23.48
N ALA A 233 -2.96 11.34 -24.17
CA ALA A 233 -2.54 12.74 -24.10
C ALA A 233 -3.58 13.73 -24.68
N ALA A 234 -4.51 13.24 -25.50
CA ALA A 234 -5.58 14.05 -26.09
C ALA A 234 -6.89 14.02 -25.25
N LEU A 235 -6.97 13.21 -24.20
CA LEU A 235 -8.14 13.19 -23.30
C LEU A 235 -8.23 14.50 -22.52
N PRO A 236 -9.46 14.98 -22.26
CA PRO A 236 -9.65 16.15 -21.40
C PRO A 236 -9.15 15.83 -19.99
N ALA A 237 -8.48 16.80 -19.38
CA ALA A 237 -8.11 16.70 -17.97
C ALA A 237 -9.32 16.89 -17.06
N HIS A 238 -9.35 16.19 -15.93
CA HIS A 238 -10.28 16.48 -14.84
C HIS A 238 -9.85 17.78 -14.15
N ASP A 239 -10.79 18.62 -13.77
CA ASP A 239 -10.50 19.95 -13.22
C ASP A 239 -9.62 19.89 -11.95
N GLU A 240 -9.85 18.92 -11.07
CA GLU A 240 -9.11 18.77 -9.81
C GLU A 240 -8.04 17.69 -9.86
N LEU A 241 -8.30 16.55 -10.54
CA LEU A 241 -7.39 15.42 -10.58
C LEU A 241 -6.37 15.47 -11.74
N GLY A 242 -6.53 16.46 -12.65
CA GLY A 242 -5.63 16.61 -13.78
C GLY A 242 -5.82 15.57 -14.89
N PRO A 243 -4.84 15.40 -15.79
CA PRO A 243 -4.95 14.53 -16.96
C PRO A 243 -4.96 13.04 -16.58
N SER A 244 -5.65 12.23 -17.39
CA SER A 244 -5.51 10.77 -17.37
C SER A 244 -4.11 10.38 -17.80
N THR A 245 -3.59 9.28 -17.24
CA THR A 245 -2.24 8.76 -17.54
C THR A 245 -2.32 7.33 -18.01
N ILE A 246 -1.36 6.90 -18.81
CA ILE A 246 -1.14 5.51 -19.20
C ILE A 246 0.34 5.18 -19.07
N THR A 247 0.64 4.03 -18.46
CA THR A 247 1.99 3.50 -18.30
C THR A 247 2.03 2.10 -18.88
N PHE A 248 3.12 1.78 -19.57
CA PHE A 248 3.41 0.45 -20.07
C PHE A 248 4.53 -0.11 -19.19
N GLY A 249 4.14 -0.87 -18.16
CA GLY A 249 5.05 -1.38 -17.15
C GLY A 249 5.88 -2.56 -17.62
N GLN A 250 5.34 -3.35 -18.56
CA GLN A 250 6.01 -4.53 -19.12
C GLN A 250 5.70 -4.67 -20.60
N ILE A 251 6.66 -5.17 -21.38
CA ILE A 251 6.50 -5.56 -22.77
C ILE A 251 7.37 -6.78 -23.04
N GLU A 252 6.80 -7.79 -23.66
CA GLU A 252 7.51 -8.99 -24.11
C GLU A 252 7.11 -9.32 -25.53
N GLY A 253 8.02 -9.87 -26.34
CA GLY A 253 7.72 -10.29 -27.70
C GLY A 253 8.93 -10.70 -28.49
N GLY A 254 8.68 -11.55 -29.49
CA GLY A 254 9.71 -12.10 -30.37
C GLY A 254 10.57 -13.17 -29.69
N TYR A 255 11.31 -13.93 -30.51
CA TYR A 255 12.17 -15.00 -30.01
C TYR A 255 13.48 -15.18 -30.79
N ARG A 256 13.57 -14.73 -32.06
CA ARG A 256 14.80 -14.80 -32.87
C ARG A 256 14.89 -13.63 -33.85
N PRO A 257 16.10 -13.05 -34.07
CA PRO A 257 16.27 -11.86 -34.92
C PRO A 257 16.09 -12.14 -36.42
N TYR A 258 16.01 -13.39 -36.85
CA TYR A 258 15.86 -13.80 -38.25
C TYR A 258 14.46 -14.34 -38.58
N VAL A 259 13.49 -14.11 -37.70
CA VAL A 259 12.08 -14.51 -37.87
C VAL A 259 11.19 -13.31 -37.59
N VAL A 260 10.20 -13.06 -38.45
CA VAL A 260 9.11 -12.13 -38.19
C VAL A 260 8.29 -12.72 -37.01
N PRO A 261 8.14 -12.02 -35.90
CA PRO A 261 7.46 -12.55 -34.73
C PRO A 261 5.94 -12.59 -34.91
N ASP A 262 5.33 -13.63 -34.34
CA ASP A 262 3.89 -13.85 -34.26
C ASP A 262 3.33 -13.53 -32.85
#